data_2b8604fb8983f4b38b502edcea830b68
#
_entry.id   2b8604fb8983f4b38b502edcea830b68
#
_cell.length_a   1.000
_cell.length_b   1.000
_cell.length_c   1.000
_cell.angle_alpha   90.00
_cell.angle_beta   90.00
_cell.angle_gamma   90.00
#
_symmetry.space_group_name_H-M   'P 1'
#
loop_
_entity.id
_entity.type
_entity.pdbx_description
1 polymer ?
#
loop_
_entity_poly.entity_id
_entity_poly.type
_entity_poly.pdbx_seq_one_letter_code
_entity_poly.pdbx_strand_id
1 'polypeptide(L)'
;MKIFKTIISSLKHTKLLILIFFLLSIVITYLTTYIPVIIQYFIDVLLNQNVNNESIEFFISLFNDKLSFIPITCILLFATEGIIVLSTYIRTITKNKIIQEFQFELKLKLFDHIQNLTYQDFYKNSLADLVQNSTDDVNNIVNFIEKQFTYILDLVLIIIFAIGQLANLNIRLSVVMIVATLIIIILSIWYFKKSKPIIENKIKAQKELYTKINDNYSNIKFMKVNNLQEKEIERFEQVNNNNFEVSKKKIVLDSFYKTITSSIVKTQTPAIFIISSFLYANGIISIGSIYVTINYANKITRAFTDLAEILEFFNLCMVSYKRLNNLLKLTLEDEDKNNNIQIKNSTITFKNANIKVNGTTILSNLNFTIKPNEKVIIVGSTGSGKSILLKTLIGFYEYEGSIKIGDYEVKDLNKKAVRENICLLLQDSYLFSRTIAENIKILVPQISYPEIVELSSFFSFHSDVQKFNDGYDSKIGRNGIALSKGQKQRLVLVRAYTKPKPIMIFDDSFSAIDRINKKNILDNLLSLEDNSSKIFITHDIELAPKFDKIIYLNKGQALSGKHEELLNNENYKKLYELNLDKVGEEYV
;
A
#
# COMPACT_ATOMS: atom_id res chain seq x y z
N MET A 1 -7.22 6.77 14.59
CA MET A 1 -7.85 5.87 15.57
C MET A 1 -8.02 4.43 15.07
N LYS A 2 -8.46 4.18 13.80
CA LYS A 2 -8.59 2.79 13.25
C LYS A 2 -7.24 2.04 13.19
N ILE A 3 -6.15 2.66 12.70
CA ILE A 3 -4.82 2.03 12.64
C ILE A 3 -4.30 1.75 14.07
N PHE A 4 -4.52 2.66 15.03
CA PHE A 4 -4.10 2.43 16.43
C PHE A 4 -4.85 1.25 17.06
N LYS A 5 -6.15 1.11 16.75
CA LYS A 5 -6.92 -0.10 17.13
C LYS A 5 -6.39 -1.36 16.45
N THR A 6 -5.93 -1.25 15.20
CA THR A 6 -5.32 -2.38 14.47
C THR A 6 -3.98 -2.76 15.06
N ILE A 7 -3.13 -1.76 15.37
CA ILE A 7 -1.87 -1.99 16.08
C ILE A 7 -2.13 -2.72 17.41
N ILE A 8 -3.10 -2.26 18.21
CA ILE A 8 -3.43 -2.89 19.48
C ILE A 8 -4.05 -4.30 19.29
N SER A 9 -4.80 -4.54 18.22
CA SER A 9 -5.40 -5.86 17.96
C SER A 9 -4.39 -6.89 17.44
N SER A 10 -3.45 -6.47 16.58
CA SER A 10 -2.34 -7.33 16.12
C SER A 10 -1.37 -7.65 17.27
N LEU A 11 -1.22 -6.71 18.21
CA LEU A 11 -0.41 -6.91 19.42
C LEU A 11 -1.07 -7.83 20.47
N LYS A 12 -2.31 -8.30 20.28
CA LYS A 12 -2.95 -9.21 21.24
C LYS A 12 -2.20 -10.53 21.41
N HIS A 13 -1.65 -11.09 20.33
CA HIS A 13 -0.87 -12.33 20.35
C HIS A 13 0.58 -12.14 20.82
N THR A 14 1.11 -10.90 20.80
CA THR A 14 2.49 -10.58 21.13
C THR A 14 2.67 -9.87 22.48
N LYS A 15 1.63 -9.77 23.31
CA LYS A 15 1.69 -9.03 24.59
C LYS A 15 2.82 -9.49 25.51
N LEU A 16 3.03 -10.80 25.60
CA LEU A 16 4.12 -11.37 26.39
C LEU A 16 5.49 -10.96 25.83
N LEU A 17 5.65 -10.99 24.51
CA LEU A 17 6.90 -10.59 23.86
C LEU A 17 7.19 -9.11 24.07
N ILE A 18 6.17 -8.25 24.06
CA ILE A 18 6.31 -6.81 24.35
C ILE A 18 6.76 -6.60 25.79
N LEU A 19 6.15 -7.31 26.74
CA LEU A 19 6.57 -7.23 28.13
C LEU A 19 8.04 -7.65 28.30
N ILE A 20 8.44 -8.77 27.69
CA ILE A 20 9.83 -9.26 27.69
C ILE A 20 10.77 -8.21 27.09
N PHE A 21 10.40 -7.59 25.95
CA PHE A 21 11.18 -6.55 25.31
C PHE A 21 11.43 -5.34 26.23
N PHE A 22 10.39 -4.85 26.92
CA PHE A 22 10.52 -3.74 27.86
C PHE A 22 11.36 -4.11 29.08
N LEU A 23 11.14 -5.28 29.68
CA LEU A 23 11.94 -5.75 30.82
C LEU A 23 13.42 -5.89 30.46
N LEU A 24 13.71 -6.50 29.29
CA LEU A 24 15.11 -6.62 28.82
C LEU A 24 15.73 -5.26 28.53
N SER A 25 14.98 -4.31 27.98
CA SER A 25 15.49 -2.94 27.75
C SER A 25 15.86 -2.25 29.07
N ILE A 26 15.05 -2.41 30.11
CA ILE A 26 15.36 -1.89 31.47
C ILE A 26 16.63 -2.53 32.02
N VAL A 27 16.72 -3.87 31.97
CA VAL A 27 17.87 -4.63 32.47
C VAL A 27 19.16 -4.23 31.75
N ILE A 28 19.14 -4.20 30.41
CA ILE A 28 20.30 -3.83 29.59
C ILE A 28 20.77 -2.40 29.94
N THR A 29 19.82 -1.45 29.97
CA THR A 29 20.16 -0.05 30.26
C THR A 29 20.67 0.15 31.67
N TYR A 30 20.06 -0.51 32.65
CA TYR A 30 20.54 -0.48 34.03
C TYR A 30 21.95 -1.03 34.14
N LEU A 31 22.23 -2.23 33.62
CA LEU A 31 23.57 -2.83 33.68
C LEU A 31 24.60 -1.99 32.93
N THR A 32 24.28 -1.48 31.74
CA THR A 32 25.19 -0.61 30.97
C THR A 32 25.47 0.70 31.67
N THR A 33 24.54 1.24 32.46
CA THR A 33 24.78 2.43 33.28
C THR A 33 25.49 2.09 34.58
N TYR A 34 25.47 0.86 35.04
CA TYR A 34 26.18 0.44 36.28
C TYR A 34 27.66 0.11 36.06
N ILE A 35 28.08 -0.30 34.85
CA ILE A 35 29.47 -0.59 34.51
C ILE A 35 30.44 0.53 34.92
N PRO A 36 30.23 1.83 34.61
CA PRO A 36 31.10 2.91 35.07
C PRO A 36 31.25 2.98 36.59
N VAL A 37 30.22 2.60 37.35
CA VAL A 37 30.24 2.56 38.81
C VAL A 37 31.17 1.46 39.29
N ILE A 38 31.15 0.27 38.68
CA ILE A 38 32.10 -0.82 39.01
C ILE A 38 33.53 -0.35 38.75
N ILE A 39 33.78 0.34 37.65
CA ILE A 39 35.10 0.88 37.32
C ILE A 39 35.50 1.99 38.30
N GLN A 40 34.58 2.83 38.77
CA GLN A 40 34.80 3.81 39.81
C GLN A 40 35.39 3.16 41.06
N TYR A 41 34.71 2.14 41.57
CA TYR A 41 35.17 1.45 42.78
C TYR A 41 36.52 0.80 42.58
N PHE A 42 36.79 0.23 41.43
CA PHE A 42 38.09 -0.32 41.09
C PHE A 42 39.19 0.75 41.18
N ILE A 43 38.98 1.95 40.61
CA ILE A 43 39.91 3.07 40.64
C ILE A 43 40.12 3.55 42.08
N ASP A 44 39.04 3.71 42.85
CA ASP A 44 39.11 4.25 44.23
C ASP A 44 39.84 3.31 45.17
N VAL A 45 39.66 1.99 45.02
CA VAL A 45 40.41 0.97 45.78
C VAL A 45 41.91 0.99 45.43
N LEU A 46 42.26 1.07 44.14
CA LEU A 46 43.66 1.12 43.72
C LEU A 46 44.40 2.37 44.24
N LEU A 47 43.69 3.50 44.33
CA LEU A 47 44.26 4.78 44.79
C LEU A 47 44.15 5.01 46.30
N ASN A 48 43.75 4.00 47.07
CA ASN A 48 43.53 4.07 48.53
C ASN A 48 42.59 5.21 48.95
N GLN A 49 41.57 5.51 48.17
CA GLN A 49 40.55 6.50 48.52
C GLN A 49 39.44 5.86 49.37
N ASN A 50 38.82 6.63 50.27
CA ASN A 50 37.71 6.15 51.07
C ASN A 50 36.52 5.82 50.16
N VAL A 51 36.04 4.60 50.25
CA VAL A 51 34.87 4.11 49.49
C VAL A 51 33.67 4.29 50.39
N ASN A 52 32.85 5.31 50.14
CA ASN A 52 31.62 5.59 50.91
C ASN A 52 30.46 4.63 50.56
N ASN A 53 30.68 3.33 50.48
CA ASN A 53 29.60 2.36 50.19
C ASN A 53 29.78 1.08 51.02
N GLU A 54 28.93 0.93 52.03
CA GLU A 54 28.97 -0.20 53.00
C GLU A 54 29.00 -1.59 52.31
N SER A 55 28.26 -1.74 51.19
CA SER A 55 28.22 -3.01 50.45
C SER A 55 29.55 -3.38 49.82
N ILE A 56 30.36 -2.40 49.49
CA ILE A 56 31.64 -2.59 48.81
C ILE A 56 32.79 -2.66 49.85
N GLU A 57 32.68 -1.94 50.92
CA GLU A 57 33.56 -2.14 52.09
C GLU A 57 33.44 -3.59 52.59
N PHE A 58 32.24 -4.14 52.65
CA PHE A 58 32.03 -5.55 52.97
C PHE A 58 32.69 -6.49 51.94
N PHE A 59 32.56 -6.21 50.63
CA PHE A 59 33.22 -7.00 49.58
C PHE A 59 34.76 -6.89 49.65
N ILE A 60 35.30 -5.71 49.91
CA ILE A 60 36.74 -5.49 50.04
C ILE A 60 37.29 -6.18 51.31
N SER A 61 36.52 -6.20 52.40
CA SER A 61 36.90 -6.86 53.66
C SER A 61 37.00 -8.37 53.54
N LEU A 62 36.42 -8.98 52.53
CA LEU A 62 36.54 -10.40 52.23
C LEU A 62 37.90 -10.77 51.60
N PHE A 63 38.73 -9.81 51.22
CA PHE A 63 39.99 -10.04 50.52
C PHE A 63 41.17 -9.44 51.32
N ASN A 64 42.12 -10.30 51.68
CA ASN A 64 43.27 -9.92 52.47
C ASN A 64 44.30 -9.05 51.71
N ASP A 65 44.24 -9.05 50.36
CA ASP A 65 45.19 -8.31 49.50
C ASP A 65 44.49 -7.54 48.39
N LYS A 66 44.92 -6.28 48.13
CA LYS A 66 44.43 -5.45 47.03
C LYS A 66 44.66 -6.07 45.65
N LEU A 67 45.71 -6.88 45.47
CA LEU A 67 46.02 -7.58 44.25
C LEU A 67 44.96 -8.67 43.92
N SER A 68 44.34 -9.27 44.93
CA SER A 68 43.29 -10.26 44.76
C SER A 68 41.94 -9.65 44.30
N PHE A 69 41.74 -8.34 44.48
CA PHE A 69 40.56 -7.61 44.05
C PHE A 69 40.51 -7.39 42.51
N ILE A 70 41.68 -7.33 41.84
CA ILE A 70 41.77 -7.11 40.39
C ILE A 70 41.09 -8.22 39.57
N PRO A 71 41.41 -9.52 39.75
CA PRO A 71 40.79 -10.57 38.97
C PRO A 71 39.26 -10.66 39.20
N ILE A 72 38.81 -10.33 40.40
CA ILE A 72 37.36 -10.40 40.72
C ILE A 72 36.60 -9.28 40.04
N THR A 73 37.09 -8.05 40.02
CA THR A 73 36.47 -6.95 39.27
C THR A 73 36.47 -7.22 37.77
N CYS A 74 37.53 -7.83 37.24
CA CYS A 74 37.56 -8.30 35.86
C CYS A 74 36.49 -9.37 35.60
N ILE A 75 36.35 -10.39 36.42
CA ILE A 75 35.33 -11.42 36.30
C ILE A 75 33.93 -10.79 36.35
N LEU A 76 33.70 -9.87 37.29
CA LEU A 76 32.41 -9.18 37.42
C LEU A 76 32.07 -8.32 36.18
N LEU A 77 33.07 -7.62 35.61
CA LEU A 77 32.90 -6.87 34.36
C LEU A 77 32.59 -7.81 33.18
N PHE A 78 33.33 -8.92 33.05
CA PHE A 78 33.05 -9.91 32.01
C PHE A 78 31.68 -10.56 32.18
N ALA A 79 31.26 -10.86 33.41
CA ALA A 79 29.94 -11.45 33.69
C ALA A 79 28.81 -10.45 33.36
N THR A 80 28.97 -9.16 33.76
CA THR A 80 27.96 -8.12 33.43
C THR A 80 27.87 -7.89 31.93
N GLU A 81 28.97 -7.82 31.20
CA GLU A 81 28.97 -7.71 29.74
C GLU A 81 28.35 -8.97 29.08
N GLY A 82 28.66 -10.17 29.59
CA GLY A 82 28.05 -11.42 29.12
C GLY A 82 26.51 -11.41 29.25
N ILE A 83 26.00 -10.93 30.39
CA ILE A 83 24.55 -10.77 30.61
C ILE A 83 23.95 -9.74 29.65
N ILE A 84 24.63 -8.61 29.41
CA ILE A 84 24.21 -7.56 28.49
C ILE A 84 24.12 -8.13 27.07
N VAL A 85 25.15 -8.85 26.61
CA VAL A 85 25.19 -9.45 25.27
C VAL A 85 24.04 -10.45 25.10
N LEU A 86 23.85 -11.38 26.05
CA LEU A 86 22.76 -12.36 26.01
C LEU A 86 21.39 -11.67 26.00
N SER A 87 21.20 -10.71 26.91
CA SER A 87 19.94 -9.93 26.99
C SER A 87 19.67 -9.15 25.70
N THR A 88 20.69 -8.56 25.10
CA THR A 88 20.60 -7.82 23.82
C THR A 88 20.22 -8.76 22.68
N TYR A 89 20.80 -9.96 22.63
CA TYR A 89 20.45 -10.99 21.64
C TYR A 89 18.99 -11.39 21.75
N ILE A 90 18.50 -11.73 22.95
CA ILE A 90 17.11 -12.12 23.20
C ILE A 90 16.17 -10.93 22.88
N ARG A 91 16.52 -9.70 23.30
CA ARG A 91 15.75 -8.49 22.99
C ARG A 91 15.61 -8.28 21.48
N THR A 92 16.70 -8.47 20.71
CA THR A 92 16.71 -8.27 19.26
C THR A 92 15.81 -9.28 18.55
N ILE A 93 15.90 -10.56 18.91
CA ILE A 93 15.01 -11.60 18.36
C ILE A 93 13.55 -11.27 18.68
N THR A 94 13.26 -10.96 19.94
CA THR A 94 11.90 -10.63 20.39
C THR A 94 11.35 -9.42 19.64
N LYS A 95 12.15 -8.36 19.51
CA LYS A 95 11.80 -7.16 18.74
C LYS A 95 11.49 -7.49 17.29
N ASN A 96 12.37 -8.21 16.61
CA ASN A 96 12.20 -8.54 15.20
C ASN A 96 10.95 -9.39 14.96
N LYS A 97 10.65 -10.33 15.86
CA LYS A 97 9.41 -11.13 15.79
C LYS A 97 8.16 -10.24 15.88
N ILE A 98 8.11 -9.34 16.87
CA ILE A 98 6.99 -8.41 17.04
C ILE A 98 6.79 -7.56 15.77
N ILE A 99 7.89 -7.05 15.20
CA ILE A 99 7.86 -6.17 14.03
C ILE A 99 7.39 -6.91 12.78
N GLN A 100 7.88 -8.13 12.55
CA GLN A 100 7.48 -8.93 11.39
C GLN A 100 6.00 -9.32 11.46
N GLU A 101 5.49 -9.72 12.62
CA GLU A 101 4.07 -10.00 12.80
C GLU A 101 3.22 -8.74 12.56
N PHE A 102 3.64 -7.59 13.11
CA PHE A 102 2.95 -6.32 12.87
C PHE A 102 2.93 -5.94 11.37
N GLN A 103 4.07 -6.07 10.67
CA GLN A 103 4.17 -5.77 9.24
C GLN A 103 3.28 -6.70 8.41
N PHE A 104 3.26 -7.99 8.72
CA PHE A 104 2.44 -8.99 8.06
C PHE A 104 0.95 -8.66 8.20
N GLU A 105 0.48 -8.46 9.42
CA GLU A 105 -0.92 -8.13 9.72
C GLU A 105 -1.37 -6.82 9.06
N LEU A 106 -0.51 -5.80 9.09
CA LEU A 106 -0.82 -4.50 8.48
C LEU A 106 -0.92 -4.61 6.95
N LYS A 107 0.01 -5.33 6.31
CA LYS A 107 -0.04 -5.56 4.86
C LYS A 107 -1.25 -6.38 4.46
N LEU A 108 -1.56 -7.45 5.19
CA LEU A 108 -2.74 -8.28 4.93
C LEU A 108 -4.03 -7.47 5.02
N LYS A 109 -4.17 -6.68 6.07
CA LYS A 109 -5.35 -5.82 6.26
C LYS A 109 -5.49 -4.74 5.18
N LEU A 110 -4.38 -4.13 4.76
CA LEU A 110 -4.41 -3.13 3.67
C LEU A 110 -4.78 -3.79 2.35
N PHE A 111 -4.22 -4.96 2.07
CA PHE A 111 -4.53 -5.71 0.86
C PHE A 111 -6.01 -6.10 0.82
N ASP A 112 -6.54 -6.66 1.91
CA ASP A 112 -7.96 -7.00 2.04
C ASP A 112 -8.86 -5.76 1.86
N HIS A 113 -8.50 -4.64 2.51
CA HIS A 113 -9.24 -3.39 2.38
C HIS A 113 -9.26 -2.86 0.93
N ILE A 114 -8.12 -2.91 0.23
CA ILE A 114 -8.01 -2.47 -1.17
C ILE A 114 -8.84 -3.37 -2.10
N GLN A 115 -8.85 -4.68 -1.86
CA GLN A 115 -9.64 -5.63 -2.67
C GLN A 115 -11.15 -5.41 -2.52
N ASN A 116 -11.58 -4.93 -1.36
CA ASN A 116 -12.99 -4.71 -1.02
C ASN A 116 -13.44 -3.25 -1.20
N LEU A 117 -12.62 -2.37 -1.80
CA LEU A 117 -13.02 -0.99 -2.10
C LEU A 117 -14.15 -0.96 -3.14
N THR A 118 -15.05 0.03 -2.99
CA THR A 118 -16.02 0.32 -4.05
C THR A 118 -15.30 0.67 -5.35
N TYR A 119 -15.91 0.32 -6.49
CA TYR A 119 -15.37 0.63 -7.82
C TYR A 119 -15.02 2.12 -7.97
N GLN A 120 -15.89 3.01 -7.47
CA GLN A 120 -15.69 4.45 -7.56
C GLN A 120 -14.46 4.92 -6.77
N ASP A 121 -14.29 4.45 -5.53
CA ASP A 121 -13.16 4.81 -4.69
C ASP A 121 -11.85 4.20 -5.18
N PHE A 122 -11.91 2.99 -5.76
CA PHE A 122 -10.75 2.38 -6.41
C PHE A 122 -10.26 3.21 -7.62
N TYR A 123 -11.18 3.64 -8.50
CA TYR A 123 -10.80 4.42 -9.69
C TYR A 123 -10.43 5.88 -9.43
N LYS A 124 -10.89 6.48 -8.33
CA LYS A 124 -10.46 7.83 -7.90
C LYS A 124 -9.01 7.85 -7.42
N ASN A 125 -8.49 6.73 -6.97
CA ASN A 125 -7.11 6.61 -6.50
C ASN A 125 -6.23 6.02 -7.61
N SER A 126 -5.05 6.59 -7.82
CA SER A 126 -4.12 6.01 -8.79
C SER A 126 -3.59 4.65 -8.29
N LEU A 127 -3.39 3.70 -9.20
CA LEU A 127 -2.77 2.41 -8.86
C LEU A 127 -1.40 2.61 -8.18
N ALA A 128 -0.63 3.61 -8.62
CA ALA A 128 0.66 3.96 -8.02
C ALA A 128 0.52 4.38 -6.55
N ASP A 129 -0.49 5.20 -6.22
CA ASP A 129 -0.74 5.60 -4.82
C ASP A 129 -1.16 4.41 -3.96
N LEU A 130 -2.00 3.51 -4.47
CA LEU A 130 -2.42 2.28 -3.75
C LEU A 130 -1.24 1.35 -3.47
N VAL A 131 -0.35 1.15 -4.46
CA VAL A 131 0.87 0.36 -4.30
C VAL A 131 1.83 1.04 -3.33
N GLN A 132 2.07 2.34 -3.45
CA GLN A 132 2.92 3.10 -2.54
C GLN A 132 2.40 3.03 -1.10
N ASN A 133 1.10 3.18 -0.88
CA ASN A 133 0.49 3.04 0.44
C ASN A 133 0.72 1.64 1.04
N SER A 134 0.64 0.60 0.22
CA SER A 134 0.77 -0.79 0.69
C SER A 134 2.23 -1.22 0.93
N THR A 135 3.20 -0.53 0.36
CA THR A 135 4.63 -0.86 0.45
C THR A 135 5.41 0.18 1.23
N ASP A 136 5.62 1.37 0.67
CA ASP A 136 6.52 2.38 1.22
C ASP A 136 5.98 2.98 2.52
N ASP A 137 4.68 3.29 2.58
CA ASP A 137 4.09 3.88 3.77
C ASP A 137 4.07 2.88 4.93
N VAL A 138 3.84 1.60 4.66
CA VAL A 138 3.98 0.54 5.67
C VAL A 138 5.43 0.44 6.14
N ASN A 139 6.40 0.42 5.20
CA ASN A 139 7.81 0.33 5.55
C ASN A 139 8.29 1.54 6.37
N ASN A 140 7.81 2.76 6.10
CA ASN A 140 8.14 3.95 6.89
C ASN A 140 7.66 3.82 8.35
N ILE A 141 6.46 3.29 8.57
CA ILE A 141 5.94 3.06 9.92
C ILE A 141 6.74 1.95 10.62
N VAL A 142 7.01 0.85 9.92
CA VAL A 142 7.78 -0.28 10.44
C VAL A 142 9.20 0.16 10.81
N ASN A 143 9.90 0.88 9.94
CA ASN A 143 11.25 1.38 10.17
C ASN A 143 11.30 2.34 11.37
N PHE A 144 10.27 3.18 11.56
CA PHE A 144 10.19 4.03 12.74
C PHE A 144 10.08 3.20 14.02
N ILE A 145 9.21 2.18 14.04
CA ILE A 145 9.04 1.31 15.21
C ILE A 145 10.33 0.50 15.47
N GLU A 146 10.93 -0.05 14.42
CA GLU A 146 12.10 -0.92 14.51
C GLU A 146 13.34 -0.20 15.05
N LYS A 147 13.64 0.96 14.48
CA LYS A 147 14.89 1.67 14.75
C LYS A 147 14.69 2.79 15.77
N GLN A 148 13.76 3.69 15.47
CA GLN A 148 13.69 4.95 16.20
C GLN A 148 12.96 4.81 17.55
N PHE A 149 11.88 4.03 17.60
CA PHE A 149 11.16 3.83 18.86
C PHE A 149 12.03 3.11 19.90
N THR A 150 12.77 2.07 19.48
CA THR A 150 13.72 1.37 20.34
C THR A 150 14.79 2.33 20.87
N TYR A 151 15.33 3.17 19.98
CA TYR A 151 16.35 4.15 20.34
C TYR A 151 15.81 5.21 21.31
N ILE A 152 14.61 5.72 21.10
CA ILE A 152 13.96 6.68 22.01
C ILE A 152 13.77 6.05 23.40
N LEU A 153 13.36 4.80 23.46
CA LEU A 153 13.18 4.09 24.73
C LEU A 153 14.51 3.97 25.47
N ASP A 154 15.57 3.50 24.79
CA ASP A 154 16.90 3.37 25.38
C ASP A 154 17.43 4.75 25.82
N LEU A 155 17.23 5.82 25.04
CA LEU A 155 17.59 7.19 25.38
C LEU A 155 16.93 7.66 26.69
N VAL A 156 15.61 7.48 26.78
CA VAL A 156 14.86 7.89 27.99
C VAL A 156 15.36 7.13 29.21
N LEU A 157 15.57 5.81 29.09
CA LEU A 157 16.09 4.99 30.18
C LEU A 157 17.52 5.39 30.60
N ILE A 158 18.40 5.64 29.62
CA ILE A 158 19.78 6.12 29.91
C ILE A 158 19.75 7.44 30.68
N ILE A 159 18.92 8.40 30.26
CA ILE A 159 18.80 9.69 30.96
C ILE A 159 18.32 9.48 32.40
N ILE A 160 17.28 8.67 32.62
CA ILE A 160 16.72 8.40 33.94
C ILE A 160 17.79 7.75 34.84
N PHE A 161 18.43 6.69 34.38
CA PHE A 161 19.43 5.97 35.20
C PHE A 161 20.71 6.79 35.42
N ALA A 162 21.21 7.48 34.38
CA ALA A 162 22.43 8.31 34.51
C ALA A 162 22.22 9.50 35.47
N ILE A 163 21.09 10.19 35.38
CA ILE A 163 20.74 11.27 36.30
C ILE A 163 20.57 10.75 37.74
N GLY A 164 19.92 9.60 37.90
CA GLY A 164 19.74 8.96 39.21
C GLY A 164 21.10 8.60 39.86
N GLN A 165 22.01 7.99 39.09
CA GLN A 165 23.35 7.65 39.59
C GLN A 165 24.20 8.91 39.91
N LEU A 166 24.12 9.95 39.09
CA LEU A 166 24.80 11.21 39.36
C LEU A 166 24.24 11.91 40.60
N ALA A 167 22.95 11.83 40.85
CA ALA A 167 22.35 12.39 42.06
C ALA A 167 22.84 11.71 43.33
N ASN A 168 23.07 10.38 43.26
CA ASN A 168 23.69 9.63 44.37
C ASN A 168 25.17 10.03 44.62
N LEU A 169 25.91 10.43 43.59
CA LEU A 169 27.28 10.93 43.75
C LEU A 169 27.28 12.35 44.28
N ASN A 170 26.64 13.28 43.57
CA ASN A 170 26.49 14.67 44.01
C ASN A 170 25.36 15.37 43.18
N ILE A 171 24.42 15.99 43.89
CA ILE A 171 23.29 16.67 43.27
C ILE A 171 23.70 17.80 42.30
N ARG A 172 24.82 18.48 42.54
CA ARG A 172 25.33 19.58 41.69
C ARG A 172 25.69 19.07 40.28
N LEU A 173 26.25 17.85 40.17
CA LEU A 173 26.57 17.21 38.88
C LEU A 173 25.31 16.87 38.11
N SER A 174 24.26 16.39 38.79
CA SER A 174 22.97 16.10 38.18
C SER A 174 22.29 17.36 37.63
N VAL A 175 22.35 18.48 38.35
CA VAL A 175 21.78 19.77 37.91
C VAL A 175 22.38 20.22 36.59
N VAL A 176 23.70 20.14 36.43
CA VAL A 176 24.41 20.52 35.19
C VAL A 176 23.88 19.68 34.02
N MET A 177 23.72 18.37 34.23
CA MET A 177 23.20 17.45 33.20
C MET A 177 21.75 17.75 32.85
N ILE A 178 20.90 18.01 33.85
CA ILE A 178 19.50 18.37 33.63
C ILE A 178 19.38 19.66 32.82
N VAL A 179 20.14 20.69 33.13
CA VAL A 179 20.14 21.96 32.40
C VAL A 179 20.51 21.74 30.92
N ALA A 180 21.61 21.01 30.68
CA ALA A 180 22.04 20.72 29.31
C ALA A 180 20.99 19.91 28.53
N THR A 181 20.38 18.90 29.16
CA THR A 181 19.30 18.10 28.50
C THR A 181 18.06 18.95 28.19
N LEU A 182 17.65 19.85 29.08
CA LEU A 182 16.53 20.76 28.85
C LEU A 182 16.77 21.70 27.66
N ILE A 183 17.99 22.27 27.57
CA ILE A 183 18.37 23.13 26.43
C ILE A 183 18.23 22.34 25.10
N ILE A 184 18.74 21.11 25.07
CA ILE A 184 18.66 20.28 23.86
C ILE A 184 17.18 19.92 23.52
N ILE A 185 16.36 19.63 24.52
CA ILE A 185 14.93 19.36 24.32
C ILE A 185 14.23 20.59 23.70
N ILE A 186 14.48 21.78 24.21
CA ILE A 186 13.92 23.03 23.68
C ILE A 186 14.33 23.24 22.21
N LEU A 187 15.63 23.06 21.92
CA LEU A 187 16.15 23.14 20.55
C LEU A 187 15.53 22.08 19.64
N SER A 188 15.28 20.87 20.14
CA SER A 188 14.65 19.78 19.40
C SER A 188 13.20 20.10 19.05
N ILE A 189 12.45 20.70 19.98
CA ILE A 189 11.06 21.14 19.72
C ILE A 189 11.04 22.26 18.65
N TRP A 190 11.98 23.21 18.73
CA TRP A 190 12.13 24.25 17.72
C TRP A 190 12.47 23.65 16.34
N TYR A 191 13.45 22.75 16.27
CA TYR A 191 13.84 22.06 15.05
C TYR A 191 12.67 21.28 14.45
N PHE A 192 11.92 20.52 15.28
CA PHE A 192 10.77 19.74 14.84
C PHE A 192 9.70 20.63 14.16
N LYS A 193 9.35 21.77 14.79
CA LYS A 193 8.40 22.71 14.22
C LYS A 193 8.85 23.29 12.88
N LYS A 194 10.16 23.59 12.75
CA LYS A 194 10.73 24.21 11.56
C LYS A 194 11.00 23.20 10.43
N SER A 195 11.36 21.96 10.75
CA SER A 195 11.67 20.90 9.79
C SER A 195 10.41 20.32 9.12
N LYS A 196 9.28 20.26 9.84
CA LYS A 196 8.04 19.67 9.36
C LYS A 196 7.57 20.18 7.99
N PRO A 197 7.36 21.50 7.75
CA PRO A 197 6.93 22.01 6.45
C PRO A 197 7.98 21.76 5.35
N ILE A 198 9.28 21.76 5.70
CA ILE A 198 10.36 21.47 4.75
C ILE A 198 10.30 20.01 4.30
N ILE A 199 10.04 19.08 5.22
CA ILE A 199 9.91 17.64 4.93
C ILE A 199 8.65 17.40 4.06
N GLU A 200 7.52 18.03 4.38
CA GLU A 200 6.31 17.93 3.57
C GLU A 200 6.55 18.43 2.13
N ASN A 201 7.27 19.53 1.96
CA ASN A 201 7.63 20.06 0.65
C ASN A 201 8.64 19.15 -0.09
N LYS A 202 9.62 18.57 0.62
CA LYS A 202 10.56 17.59 0.07
C LYS A 202 9.82 16.37 -0.48
N ILE A 203 8.85 15.83 0.27
CA ILE A 203 8.04 14.68 -0.17
C ILE A 203 7.23 15.04 -1.42
N LYS A 204 6.65 16.25 -1.50
CA LYS A 204 5.91 16.70 -2.68
C LYS A 204 6.82 16.82 -3.91
N ALA A 205 7.97 17.50 -3.76
CA ALA A 205 8.93 17.65 -4.85
C ALA A 205 9.48 16.30 -5.33
N GLN A 206 9.72 15.37 -4.42
CA GLN A 206 10.15 14.02 -4.75
C GLN A 206 9.05 13.23 -5.50
N LYS A 207 7.77 13.38 -5.10
CA LYS A 207 6.64 12.79 -5.82
C LYS A 207 6.53 13.33 -7.24
N GLU A 208 6.65 14.65 -7.43
CA GLU A 208 6.63 15.28 -8.75
C GLU A 208 7.77 14.75 -9.65
N LEU A 209 8.98 14.60 -9.08
CA LEU A 209 10.12 14.03 -9.78
C LEU A 209 9.85 12.58 -10.23
N TYR A 210 9.34 11.73 -9.35
CA TYR A 210 8.98 10.34 -9.69
C TYR A 210 7.86 10.27 -10.72
N THR A 211 6.84 11.12 -10.63
CA THR A 211 5.78 11.20 -11.63
C THR A 211 6.37 11.54 -12.99
N LYS A 212 7.25 12.55 -13.07
CA LYS A 212 7.91 12.95 -14.32
C LYS A 212 8.76 11.82 -14.92
N ILE A 213 9.50 11.08 -14.09
CA ILE A 213 10.29 9.92 -14.53
C ILE A 213 9.35 8.83 -15.12
N ASN A 214 8.27 8.50 -14.42
CA ASN A 214 7.33 7.47 -14.86
C ASN A 214 6.63 7.87 -16.16
N ASP A 215 6.21 9.11 -16.30
CA ASP A 215 5.58 9.64 -17.52
C ASP A 215 6.55 9.54 -18.71
N ASN A 216 7.81 9.93 -18.51
CA ASN A 216 8.83 9.86 -19.53
C ASN A 216 9.14 8.42 -19.96
N TYR A 217 9.27 7.49 -19.01
CA TYR A 217 9.52 6.09 -19.33
C TYR A 217 8.32 5.40 -19.99
N SER A 218 7.12 5.71 -19.55
CA SER A 218 5.89 5.15 -20.15
C SER A 218 5.71 5.61 -21.60
N ASN A 219 6.16 6.81 -21.92
CA ASN A 219 6.01 7.43 -23.24
C ASN A 219 7.31 7.48 -24.06
N ILE A 220 8.33 6.68 -23.71
CA ILE A 220 9.67 6.75 -24.32
C ILE A 220 9.65 6.57 -25.84
N LYS A 221 8.76 5.70 -26.36
CA LYS A 221 8.59 5.48 -27.80
C LYS A 221 8.09 6.75 -28.49
N PHE A 222 7.08 7.40 -27.90
CA PHE A 222 6.53 8.66 -28.42
C PHE A 222 7.59 9.77 -28.45
N MET A 223 8.37 9.89 -27.38
CA MET A 223 9.44 10.89 -27.30
C MET A 223 10.52 10.66 -28.34
N LYS A 224 10.94 9.40 -28.56
CA LYS A 224 11.95 9.05 -29.57
C LYS A 224 11.47 9.31 -30.98
N VAL A 225 10.21 8.96 -31.30
CA VAL A 225 9.64 9.18 -32.63
C VAL A 225 9.51 10.64 -32.97
N ASN A 226 9.23 11.49 -31.95
CA ASN A 226 9.02 12.94 -32.14
C ASN A 226 10.25 13.80 -31.82
N ASN A 227 11.42 13.19 -31.53
CA ASN A 227 12.66 13.89 -31.17
C ASN A 227 12.50 14.89 -30.01
N LEU A 228 11.75 14.51 -28.96
CA LEU A 228 11.42 15.38 -27.82
C LEU A 228 12.42 15.26 -26.66
N GLN A 229 13.53 14.51 -26.82
CA GLN A 229 14.45 14.18 -25.74
C GLN A 229 15.02 15.41 -25.05
N GLU A 230 15.55 16.36 -25.81
CA GLU A 230 16.16 17.59 -25.26
C GLU A 230 15.14 18.42 -24.48
N LYS A 231 13.95 18.62 -25.06
CA LYS A 231 12.87 19.37 -24.40
C LYS A 231 12.39 18.70 -23.09
N GLU A 232 12.37 17.37 -23.05
CA GLU A 232 11.99 16.64 -21.85
C GLU A 232 13.12 16.62 -20.80
N ILE A 233 14.40 16.68 -21.23
CA ILE A 233 15.54 16.88 -20.32
C ILE A 233 15.44 18.25 -19.64
N GLU A 234 15.18 19.33 -20.38
CA GLU A 234 14.98 20.66 -19.79
C GLU A 234 13.83 20.68 -18.76
N ARG A 235 12.70 20.05 -19.08
CA ARG A 235 11.56 19.94 -18.14
C ARG A 235 11.91 19.12 -16.91
N PHE A 236 12.67 18.02 -17.08
CA PHE A 236 13.15 17.22 -15.98
C PHE A 236 14.12 18.01 -15.09
N GLU A 237 15.04 18.78 -15.67
CA GLU A 237 15.95 19.65 -14.93
C GLU A 237 15.21 20.67 -14.07
N GLN A 238 14.12 21.27 -14.54
CA GLN A 238 13.32 22.20 -13.75
C GLN A 238 12.73 21.51 -12.50
N VAL A 239 12.15 20.32 -12.66
CA VAL A 239 11.57 19.56 -11.53
C VAL A 239 12.67 19.08 -10.60
N ASN A 240 13.81 18.61 -11.14
CA ASN A 240 14.96 18.17 -10.36
C ASN A 240 15.60 19.33 -9.58
N ASN A 241 15.71 20.51 -10.16
CA ASN A 241 16.21 21.71 -9.49
C ASN A 241 15.29 22.13 -8.33
N ASN A 242 13.97 22.05 -8.49
CA ASN A 242 13.05 22.28 -7.39
C ASN A 242 13.28 21.27 -6.24
N ASN A 243 13.41 19.98 -6.56
CA ASN A 243 13.72 18.95 -5.56
C ASN A 243 15.09 19.19 -4.88
N PHE A 244 16.09 19.63 -5.65
CA PHE A 244 17.40 19.97 -5.13
C PHE A 244 17.35 21.15 -4.14
N GLU A 245 16.68 22.25 -4.50
CA GLU A 245 16.58 23.44 -3.64
C GLU A 245 15.84 23.16 -2.31
N VAL A 246 14.76 22.36 -2.37
CA VAL A 246 14.05 21.94 -1.15
C VAL A 246 14.92 21.01 -0.30
N SER A 247 15.65 20.08 -0.92
CA SER A 247 16.58 19.19 -0.24
C SER A 247 17.74 19.96 0.39
N LYS A 248 18.28 20.97 -0.29
CA LYS A 248 19.33 21.86 0.22
C LYS A 248 18.86 22.62 1.47
N LYS A 249 17.65 23.18 1.47
CA LYS A 249 17.07 23.83 2.66
C LYS A 249 17.00 22.88 3.86
N LYS A 250 16.62 21.61 3.60
CA LYS A 250 16.57 20.58 4.65
C LYS A 250 17.97 20.29 5.20
N ILE A 251 18.96 20.06 4.33
CA ILE A 251 20.34 19.76 4.73
C ILE A 251 20.95 20.91 5.54
N VAL A 252 20.72 22.15 5.15
CA VAL A 252 21.20 23.33 5.90
C VAL A 252 20.60 23.36 7.31
N LEU A 253 19.29 23.16 7.43
CA LEU A 253 18.63 23.12 8.75
C LEU A 253 19.15 21.97 9.61
N ASP A 254 19.35 20.79 9.04
CA ASP A 254 19.87 19.61 9.75
C ASP A 254 21.30 19.84 10.23
N SER A 255 22.14 20.38 9.35
CA SER A 255 23.53 20.70 9.68
C SER A 255 23.62 21.74 10.80
N PHE A 256 22.78 22.78 10.75
CA PHE A 256 22.72 23.79 11.81
C PHE A 256 22.31 23.17 13.16
N TYR A 257 21.23 22.37 13.17
CA TYR A 257 20.78 21.70 14.38
C TYR A 257 21.84 20.73 14.93
N LYS A 258 22.42 19.87 14.08
CA LYS A 258 23.45 18.90 14.48
C LYS A 258 24.70 19.61 15.02
N THR A 259 25.10 20.71 14.41
CA THR A 259 26.26 21.47 14.87
C THR A 259 26.01 22.09 16.23
N ILE A 260 24.89 22.76 16.46
CA ILE A 260 24.57 23.37 17.75
C ILE A 260 24.44 22.32 18.85
N THR A 261 23.67 21.27 18.63
CA THR A 261 23.49 20.21 19.63
C THR A 261 24.80 19.51 19.94
N SER A 262 25.61 19.19 18.93
CA SER A 262 26.95 18.61 19.12
C SER A 262 27.89 19.56 19.87
N SER A 263 27.81 20.87 19.65
CA SER A 263 28.62 21.86 20.37
C SER A 263 28.23 21.95 21.84
N ILE A 264 26.94 22.04 22.15
CA ILE A 264 26.43 22.04 23.55
C ILE A 264 26.92 20.80 24.27
N VAL A 265 26.83 19.69 23.65
CA VAL A 265 27.22 18.40 24.20
C VAL A 265 28.74 18.30 24.40
N LYS A 266 29.55 18.72 23.41
CA LYS A 266 31.01 18.74 23.52
C LYS A 266 31.51 19.71 24.60
N THR A 267 30.84 20.83 24.81
CA THR A 267 31.17 21.78 25.90
C THR A 267 30.74 21.28 27.28
N GLN A 268 29.73 20.39 27.34
CA GLN A 268 29.29 19.79 28.60
C GLN A 268 30.38 18.93 29.27
N THR A 269 31.14 18.14 28.50
CA THR A 269 32.17 17.26 29.06
C THR A 269 33.30 18.03 29.77
N PRO A 270 33.94 19.09 29.20
CA PRO A 270 34.86 19.92 29.91
C PRO A 270 34.27 20.63 31.13
N ALA A 271 33.05 21.14 31.03
CA ALA A 271 32.38 21.80 32.16
C ALA A 271 32.18 20.84 33.34
N ILE A 272 31.74 19.63 33.07
CA ILE A 272 31.58 18.58 34.08
C ILE A 272 32.96 18.19 34.67
N PHE A 273 33.98 18.06 33.81
CA PHE A 273 35.33 17.77 34.28
C PHE A 273 35.87 18.85 35.25
N ILE A 274 35.71 20.13 34.94
CA ILE A 274 36.11 21.25 35.80
C ILE A 274 35.33 21.20 37.13
N ILE A 275 34.01 21.03 37.10
CA ILE A 275 33.18 20.99 38.31
C ILE A 275 33.53 19.77 39.17
N SER A 276 33.68 18.60 38.58
CA SER A 276 34.04 17.39 39.31
C SER A 276 35.45 17.45 39.88
N SER A 277 36.43 18.05 39.16
CA SER A 277 37.78 18.28 39.68
C SER A 277 37.78 19.23 40.88
N PHE A 278 36.94 20.29 40.82
CA PHE A 278 36.79 21.20 41.97
C PHE A 278 36.16 20.50 43.19
N LEU A 279 35.15 19.64 42.97
CA LEU A 279 34.54 18.87 44.05
C LEU A 279 35.52 17.84 44.63
N TYR A 280 36.38 17.24 43.80
CA TYR A 280 37.45 16.36 44.24
C TYR A 280 38.47 17.10 45.10
N ALA A 281 38.96 18.27 44.65
CA ALA A 281 39.92 19.09 45.40
C ALA A 281 39.41 19.49 46.79
N ASN A 282 38.05 19.60 46.95
CA ASN A 282 37.43 19.86 48.25
C ASN A 282 37.10 18.56 49.04
N GLY A 283 37.53 17.39 48.58
CA GLY A 283 37.30 16.13 49.27
C GLY A 283 35.84 15.64 49.26
N ILE A 284 34.99 16.17 48.35
CA ILE A 284 33.57 15.84 48.31
C ILE A 284 33.28 14.57 47.49
N ILE A 285 34.09 14.31 46.45
CA ILE A 285 33.97 13.13 45.58
C ILE A 285 35.34 12.47 45.38
N SER A 286 35.35 11.20 44.96
CA SER A 286 36.56 10.43 44.64
C SER A 286 37.05 10.68 43.20
N ILE A 287 38.28 10.25 42.88
CA ILE A 287 38.81 10.27 41.50
C ILE A 287 37.98 9.38 40.58
N GLY A 288 37.60 8.20 41.06
CA GLY A 288 36.72 7.30 40.30
C GLY A 288 35.36 7.92 39.95
N SER A 289 34.84 8.81 40.83
CA SER A 289 33.60 9.57 40.55
C SER A 289 33.74 10.52 39.35
N ILE A 290 34.94 11.09 39.12
CA ILE A 290 35.22 11.90 37.91
C ILE A 290 35.03 11.05 36.63
N TYR A 291 35.60 9.85 36.65
CA TYR A 291 35.46 8.90 35.53
C TYR A 291 33.99 8.58 35.23
N VAL A 292 33.18 8.26 36.26
CA VAL A 292 31.75 7.97 36.11
C VAL A 292 31.02 9.15 35.51
N THR A 293 31.26 10.34 36.01
CA THR A 293 30.59 11.56 35.56
C THR A 293 30.88 11.85 34.09
N ILE A 294 32.12 11.70 33.65
CA ILE A 294 32.51 11.86 32.23
C ILE A 294 31.84 10.80 31.36
N ASN A 295 31.77 9.53 31.80
CA ASN A 295 31.13 8.46 31.05
C ASN A 295 29.62 8.71 30.88
N TYR A 296 28.94 9.17 31.92
CA TYR A 296 27.51 9.50 31.79
C TYR A 296 27.30 10.71 30.89
N ALA A 297 28.15 11.73 30.97
CA ALA A 297 28.12 12.84 30.04
C ALA A 297 28.22 12.36 28.59
N ASN A 298 29.19 11.49 28.30
CA ASN A 298 29.39 10.93 26.96
C ASN A 298 28.22 10.05 26.48
N LYS A 299 27.59 9.26 27.36
CA LYS A 299 26.44 8.45 27.04
C LYS A 299 25.22 9.30 26.68
N ILE A 300 24.92 10.31 27.50
CA ILE A 300 23.81 11.24 27.23
C ILE A 300 24.10 12.05 25.96
N THR A 301 25.32 12.44 25.73
CA THR A 301 25.81 13.09 24.51
C THR A 301 25.45 12.33 23.25
N ARG A 302 25.87 11.06 23.17
CA ARG A 302 25.60 10.21 22.02
C ARG A 302 24.09 10.05 21.77
N ALA A 303 23.32 9.90 22.82
CA ALA A 303 21.88 9.76 22.76
C ALA A 303 21.17 10.97 22.12
N PHE A 304 21.73 12.17 22.21
CA PHE A 304 21.15 13.37 21.60
C PHE A 304 21.67 13.70 20.20
N THR A 305 22.84 13.18 19.78
CA THR A 305 23.37 13.47 18.43
C THR A 305 22.46 12.99 17.31
N ASP A 306 21.74 11.88 17.54
CA ASP A 306 20.90 11.25 16.53
C ASP A 306 19.44 11.72 16.57
N LEU A 307 19.11 12.66 17.46
CA LEU A 307 17.72 13.12 17.64
C LEU A 307 17.11 13.76 16.37
N ALA A 308 17.95 14.43 15.55
CA ALA A 308 17.49 14.99 14.27
C ALA A 308 16.98 13.91 13.32
N GLU A 309 17.69 12.79 13.24
CA GLU A 309 17.31 11.65 12.42
C GLU A 309 16.01 11.00 12.94
N ILE A 310 15.89 10.85 14.26
CA ILE A 310 14.68 10.35 14.91
C ILE A 310 13.47 11.21 14.54
N LEU A 311 13.61 12.54 14.61
CA LEU A 311 12.54 13.49 14.30
C LEU A 311 12.17 13.47 12.81
N GLU A 312 13.12 13.24 11.91
CA GLU A 312 12.85 13.04 10.48
C GLU A 312 12.01 11.77 10.24
N PHE A 313 12.44 10.64 10.79
CA PHE A 313 11.69 9.38 10.68
C PHE A 313 10.30 9.46 11.33
N PHE A 314 10.17 10.19 12.45
CA PHE A 314 8.86 10.43 13.06
C PHE A 314 7.95 11.23 12.13
N ASN A 315 8.44 12.27 11.48
CA ASN A 315 7.66 13.04 10.51
C ASN A 315 7.25 12.18 9.30
N LEU A 316 8.15 11.37 8.75
CA LEU A 316 7.84 10.42 7.68
C LEU A 316 6.77 9.42 8.11
N CYS A 317 6.91 8.84 9.29
CA CYS A 317 5.94 7.93 9.88
C CYS A 317 4.56 8.59 10.03
N MET A 318 4.49 9.84 10.50
CA MET A 318 3.23 10.58 10.65
C MET A 318 2.57 10.90 9.32
N VAL A 319 3.32 11.20 8.26
CA VAL A 319 2.79 11.41 6.91
C VAL A 319 2.23 10.08 6.36
N SER A 320 3.01 9.02 6.46
CA SER A 320 2.59 7.66 6.02
C SER A 320 1.37 7.19 6.79
N TYR A 321 1.32 7.39 8.11
CA TYR A 321 0.15 7.11 8.95
C TYR A 321 -1.11 7.84 8.46
N LYS A 322 -1.01 9.14 8.12
CA LYS A 322 -2.16 9.91 7.61
C LYS A 322 -2.67 9.34 6.29
N ARG A 323 -1.76 8.98 5.35
CA ARG A 323 -2.14 8.38 4.07
C ARG A 323 -2.85 7.05 4.26
N LEU A 324 -2.27 6.14 5.04
CA LEU A 324 -2.89 4.84 5.34
C LEU A 324 -4.23 4.99 6.05
N ASN A 325 -4.34 5.96 6.98
CA ASN A 325 -5.61 6.20 7.66
C ASN A 325 -6.69 6.76 6.71
N ASN A 326 -6.31 7.57 5.71
CA ASN A 326 -7.22 8.03 4.68
C ASN A 326 -7.65 6.89 3.76
N LEU A 327 -6.72 6.01 3.36
CA LEU A 327 -7.04 4.81 2.59
C LEU A 327 -8.04 3.91 3.34
N LEU A 328 -7.82 3.64 4.62
CA LEU A 328 -8.71 2.83 5.45
C LEU A 328 -10.07 3.47 5.77
N LYS A 329 -10.28 4.74 5.40
CA LYS A 329 -11.59 5.43 5.49
C LYS A 329 -12.41 5.34 4.22
N LEU A 330 -11.81 4.91 3.11
CA LEU A 330 -12.52 4.74 1.85
C LEU A 330 -13.63 3.71 2.02
N THR A 331 -14.65 3.84 1.19
CA THR A 331 -15.87 3.04 1.28
C THR A 331 -15.61 1.61 0.78
N LEU A 332 -15.97 0.64 1.58
CA LEU A 332 -15.96 -0.77 1.17
C LEU A 332 -17.27 -1.13 0.47
N GLU A 333 -17.20 -2.14 -0.40
CA GLU A 333 -18.41 -2.76 -0.91
C GLU A 333 -19.16 -3.41 0.26
N ASP A 334 -20.47 -3.17 0.35
CA ASP A 334 -21.32 -3.71 1.41
C ASP A 334 -21.42 -5.23 1.28
N GLU A 335 -20.77 -5.95 2.21
CA GLU A 335 -20.91 -7.40 2.32
C GLU A 335 -22.18 -7.84 3.08
N ASP A 336 -22.75 -6.94 3.89
CA ASP A 336 -23.86 -7.25 4.81
C ASP A 336 -25.24 -7.31 4.15
N LYS A 337 -25.36 -7.01 2.84
CA LYS A 337 -26.63 -7.14 2.12
C LYS A 337 -26.86 -8.61 1.76
N ASN A 338 -27.96 -9.18 2.19
CA ASN A 338 -28.53 -10.50 1.92
C ASN A 338 -27.66 -11.45 1.04
N ASN A 339 -26.79 -12.23 1.69
CA ASN A 339 -25.81 -13.12 1.04
C ASN A 339 -26.41 -14.39 0.41
N ASN A 340 -27.66 -14.74 0.70
CA ASN A 340 -28.24 -16.05 0.38
C ASN A 340 -29.33 -15.99 -0.72
N ILE A 341 -29.39 -14.90 -1.51
CA ILE A 341 -30.40 -14.78 -2.56
C ILE A 341 -29.90 -15.48 -3.81
N GLN A 342 -30.50 -16.61 -4.15
CA GLN A 342 -30.36 -17.23 -5.46
C GLN A 342 -31.31 -16.53 -6.45
N ILE A 343 -30.78 -15.89 -7.47
CA ILE A 343 -31.53 -15.28 -8.54
C ILE A 343 -32.01 -16.41 -9.44
N LYS A 344 -33.26 -16.83 -9.27
CA LYS A 344 -33.90 -17.91 -10.08
C LYS A 344 -34.33 -17.47 -11.48
N ASN A 345 -34.55 -16.17 -11.66
CA ASN A 345 -35.03 -15.59 -12.91
C ASN A 345 -34.05 -14.51 -13.40
N SER A 346 -33.50 -14.67 -14.59
CA SER A 346 -32.52 -13.75 -15.19
C SER A 346 -33.16 -12.56 -15.92
N THR A 347 -34.48 -12.29 -15.73
CA THR A 347 -35.13 -11.11 -16.27
C THR A 347 -34.48 -9.84 -15.74
N ILE A 348 -34.11 -8.92 -16.65
CA ILE A 348 -33.55 -7.60 -16.25
C ILE A 348 -34.61 -6.56 -16.59
N THR A 349 -35.02 -5.76 -15.59
CA THR A 349 -36.03 -4.71 -15.77
C THR A 349 -35.49 -3.36 -15.31
N PHE A 350 -35.56 -2.39 -16.23
CA PHE A 350 -35.29 -0.97 -15.92
C PHE A 350 -36.65 -0.24 -15.91
N LYS A 351 -36.94 0.49 -14.83
CA LYS A 351 -38.18 1.27 -14.68
C LYS A 351 -37.85 2.66 -14.14
N ASN A 352 -38.03 3.68 -14.98
CA ASN A 352 -37.70 5.09 -14.67
C ASN A 352 -36.29 5.24 -14.08
N ALA A 353 -35.32 4.45 -14.57
CA ALA A 353 -33.99 4.42 -14.01
C ALA A 353 -33.15 5.59 -14.53
N ASN A 354 -32.50 6.33 -13.61
CA ASN A 354 -31.56 7.40 -13.90
C ASN A 354 -30.20 7.03 -13.35
N ILE A 355 -29.16 7.06 -14.16
CA ILE A 355 -27.80 6.68 -13.76
C ILE A 355 -26.93 7.93 -13.64
N LYS A 356 -26.29 8.07 -12.49
CA LYS A 356 -25.41 9.19 -12.16
C LYS A 356 -23.96 8.75 -12.06
N VAL A 357 -23.06 9.56 -12.61
CA VAL A 357 -21.61 9.38 -12.50
C VAL A 357 -21.03 10.69 -11.99
N ASN A 358 -20.35 10.64 -10.84
CA ASN A 358 -19.79 11.83 -10.16
C ASN A 358 -20.80 12.99 -10.01
N GLY A 359 -22.06 12.67 -9.67
CA GLY A 359 -23.14 13.66 -9.49
C GLY A 359 -23.82 14.13 -10.76
N THR A 360 -23.32 13.75 -11.96
CA THR A 360 -23.93 14.12 -13.25
C THR A 360 -24.77 12.97 -13.76
N THR A 361 -26.03 13.24 -14.15
CA THR A 361 -26.93 12.25 -14.78
C THR A 361 -26.46 12.02 -16.21
N ILE A 362 -26.05 10.79 -16.51
CA ILE A 362 -25.59 10.36 -17.83
C ILE A 362 -26.71 9.68 -18.62
N LEU A 363 -27.51 8.84 -17.94
CA LEU A 363 -28.64 8.16 -18.53
C LEU A 363 -29.89 8.50 -17.73
N SER A 364 -30.98 8.77 -18.42
CA SER A 364 -32.24 9.24 -17.79
C SER A 364 -33.46 8.48 -18.34
N ASN A 365 -34.40 8.24 -17.44
CA ASN A 365 -35.72 7.65 -17.74
C ASN A 365 -35.62 6.36 -18.55
N LEU A 366 -34.74 5.45 -18.13
CA LEU A 366 -34.60 4.16 -18.78
C LEU A 366 -35.82 3.26 -18.45
N ASN A 367 -36.52 2.78 -19.50
CA ASN A 367 -37.68 1.92 -19.38
C ASN A 367 -37.61 0.82 -20.43
N PHE A 368 -37.16 -0.38 -20.04
CA PHE A 368 -37.12 -1.57 -20.88
C PHE A 368 -36.93 -2.83 -20.03
N THR A 369 -37.24 -3.99 -20.62
CA THR A 369 -37.07 -5.30 -19.97
C THR A 369 -36.35 -6.24 -20.93
N ILE A 370 -35.38 -7.02 -20.41
CA ILE A 370 -34.71 -8.12 -21.11
C ILE A 370 -35.23 -9.41 -20.49
N LYS A 371 -35.78 -10.29 -21.30
CA LYS A 371 -36.33 -11.58 -20.86
C LYS A 371 -35.22 -12.64 -20.70
N PRO A 372 -35.44 -13.71 -19.91
CA PRO A 372 -34.53 -14.85 -19.88
C PRO A 372 -34.31 -15.42 -21.29
N ASN A 373 -33.05 -15.83 -21.54
CA ASN A 373 -32.61 -16.41 -22.81
C ASN A 373 -32.74 -15.49 -24.04
N GLU A 374 -33.09 -14.20 -23.84
CA GLU A 374 -33.23 -13.23 -24.94
C GLU A 374 -31.81 -12.79 -25.41
N LYS A 375 -31.65 -12.72 -26.73
CA LYS A 375 -30.45 -12.21 -27.40
C LYS A 375 -30.65 -10.74 -27.71
N VAL A 376 -29.95 -9.88 -27.00
CA VAL A 376 -30.14 -8.43 -27.04
C VAL A 376 -28.90 -7.73 -27.55
N ILE A 377 -29.07 -6.75 -28.43
CA ILE A 377 -28.01 -5.87 -28.86
C ILE A 377 -28.26 -4.44 -28.35
N ILE A 378 -27.25 -3.83 -27.78
CA ILE A 378 -27.27 -2.43 -27.33
C ILE A 378 -26.43 -1.61 -28.31
N VAL A 379 -27.03 -0.67 -28.99
CA VAL A 379 -26.42 0.17 -30.01
C VAL A 379 -26.59 1.66 -29.67
N GLY A 380 -25.77 2.50 -30.26
CA GLY A 380 -25.81 3.96 -30.08
C GLY A 380 -24.46 4.60 -30.38
N SER A 381 -24.45 5.91 -30.50
CA SER A 381 -23.22 6.68 -30.77
C SER A 381 -22.16 6.50 -29.68
N THR A 382 -20.90 6.78 -30.01
CA THR A 382 -19.82 6.83 -29.00
C THR A 382 -20.16 7.87 -27.94
N GLY A 383 -19.99 7.51 -26.64
CA GLY A 383 -20.36 8.40 -25.55
C GLY A 383 -21.86 8.39 -25.15
N SER A 384 -22.71 7.57 -25.78
CA SER A 384 -24.15 7.48 -25.42
C SER A 384 -24.42 6.82 -24.05
N GLY A 385 -23.41 6.29 -23.36
CA GLY A 385 -23.56 5.68 -22.03
C GLY A 385 -23.69 4.17 -22.00
N LYS A 386 -23.45 3.46 -23.13
CA LYS A 386 -23.58 1.99 -23.23
C LYS A 386 -22.83 1.24 -22.13
N SER A 387 -21.53 1.50 -21.97
CA SER A 387 -20.70 0.82 -20.96
C SER A 387 -21.06 1.25 -19.53
N ILE A 388 -21.60 2.47 -19.33
CA ILE A 388 -22.09 2.92 -18.02
C ILE A 388 -23.35 2.12 -17.62
N LEU A 389 -24.26 1.90 -18.54
CA LEU A 389 -25.46 1.09 -18.33
C LEU A 389 -25.10 -0.30 -17.77
N LEU A 390 -24.14 -0.99 -18.42
CA LEU A 390 -23.73 -2.33 -17.99
C LEU A 390 -22.97 -2.33 -16.66
N LYS A 391 -22.09 -1.35 -16.47
CA LYS A 391 -21.36 -1.21 -15.21
C LYS A 391 -22.28 -0.91 -14.03
N THR A 392 -23.43 -0.24 -14.29
CA THR A 392 -24.47 -0.03 -13.28
C THR A 392 -25.16 -1.35 -12.92
N LEU A 393 -25.43 -2.22 -13.90
CA LEU A 393 -26.08 -3.50 -13.68
C LEU A 393 -25.26 -4.41 -12.74
N ILE A 394 -23.92 -4.35 -12.81
CA ILE A 394 -23.04 -5.10 -11.89
C ILE A 394 -22.71 -4.31 -10.60
N GLY A 395 -23.39 -3.18 -10.37
CA GLY A 395 -23.31 -2.39 -9.15
C GLY A 395 -22.09 -1.48 -9.01
N PHE A 396 -21.48 -1.06 -10.13
CA PHE A 396 -20.35 -0.11 -10.10
C PHE A 396 -20.80 1.35 -9.98
N TYR A 397 -22.00 1.68 -10.43
CA TYR A 397 -22.56 3.02 -10.33
C TYR A 397 -23.91 3.01 -9.61
N GLU A 398 -24.20 4.12 -8.94
CA GLU A 398 -25.48 4.37 -8.29
C GLU A 398 -26.54 4.81 -9.30
N TYR A 399 -27.79 4.51 -8.98
CA TYR A 399 -28.94 4.89 -9.80
C TYR A 399 -30.15 5.28 -8.96
N GLU A 400 -31.03 6.08 -9.54
CA GLU A 400 -32.36 6.41 -9.05
C GLU A 400 -33.40 5.64 -9.87
N GLY A 401 -34.61 5.46 -9.33
CA GLY A 401 -35.61 4.60 -9.93
C GLY A 401 -35.40 3.14 -9.57
N SER A 402 -35.73 2.21 -10.49
CA SER A 402 -35.67 0.78 -10.23
C SER A 402 -34.90 0.04 -11.33
N ILE A 403 -33.91 -0.78 -10.92
CA ILE A 403 -33.22 -1.75 -11.76
C ILE A 403 -33.30 -3.10 -11.06
N LYS A 404 -34.00 -4.06 -11.67
CA LYS A 404 -34.20 -5.40 -11.08
C LYS A 404 -33.56 -6.48 -11.90
N ILE A 405 -33.11 -7.55 -11.21
CA ILE A 405 -32.75 -8.84 -11.78
C ILE A 405 -33.69 -9.86 -11.15
N GLY A 406 -34.59 -10.42 -11.96
CA GLY A 406 -35.72 -11.17 -11.46
C GLY A 406 -36.63 -10.28 -10.61
N ASP A 407 -36.91 -10.71 -9.39
CA ASP A 407 -37.73 -9.98 -8.42
C ASP A 407 -36.96 -9.00 -7.54
N TYR A 408 -35.63 -9.01 -7.63
CA TYR A 408 -34.74 -8.31 -6.68
C TYR A 408 -34.19 -7.02 -7.26
N GLU A 409 -34.23 -5.96 -6.45
CA GLU A 409 -33.61 -4.67 -6.77
C GLU A 409 -32.09 -4.75 -6.68
N VAL A 410 -31.35 -4.34 -7.72
CA VAL A 410 -29.88 -4.48 -7.78
C VAL A 410 -29.16 -3.75 -6.64
N LYS A 411 -29.68 -2.59 -6.20
CA LYS A 411 -29.11 -1.83 -5.07
C LYS A 411 -29.26 -2.52 -3.72
N ASP A 412 -30.23 -3.45 -3.59
CA ASP A 412 -30.51 -4.17 -2.34
C ASP A 412 -29.81 -5.54 -2.30
N LEU A 413 -29.22 -5.96 -3.41
CA LEU A 413 -28.44 -7.19 -3.51
C LEU A 413 -26.99 -6.97 -3.08
N ASN A 414 -26.40 -8.01 -2.50
CA ASN A 414 -24.96 -8.09 -2.35
C ASN A 414 -24.29 -8.12 -3.74
N LYS A 415 -23.21 -7.36 -3.91
CA LYS A 415 -22.48 -7.29 -5.17
C LYS A 415 -21.97 -8.65 -5.65
N LYS A 416 -21.59 -9.52 -4.72
CA LYS A 416 -21.17 -10.90 -4.99
C LYS A 416 -22.31 -11.69 -5.62
N ALA A 417 -23.53 -11.64 -5.05
CA ALA A 417 -24.70 -12.31 -5.58
C ALA A 417 -25.04 -11.83 -7.00
N VAL A 418 -24.96 -10.52 -7.27
CA VAL A 418 -25.16 -9.97 -8.62
C VAL A 418 -24.11 -10.53 -9.58
N ARG A 419 -22.82 -10.48 -9.20
CA ARG A 419 -21.70 -10.92 -10.05
C ARG A 419 -21.63 -12.44 -10.23
N GLU A 420 -22.25 -13.22 -9.37
CA GLU A 420 -22.38 -14.68 -9.55
C GLU A 420 -23.34 -15.02 -10.70
N ASN A 421 -24.30 -14.16 -10.99
CA ASN A 421 -25.31 -14.36 -12.05
C ASN A 421 -24.98 -13.64 -13.37
N ILE A 422 -24.04 -12.70 -13.37
CA ILE A 422 -23.65 -11.91 -14.53
C ILE A 422 -22.18 -12.17 -14.87
N CYS A 423 -21.89 -12.52 -16.13
CA CYS A 423 -20.55 -12.49 -16.69
C CYS A 423 -20.42 -11.27 -17.59
N LEU A 424 -19.52 -10.35 -17.26
CA LEU A 424 -19.23 -9.16 -18.07
C LEU A 424 -17.83 -9.29 -18.70
N LEU A 425 -17.81 -9.35 -20.03
CA LEU A 425 -16.59 -9.27 -20.82
C LEU A 425 -16.38 -7.82 -21.23
N LEU A 426 -15.34 -7.21 -20.69
CA LEU A 426 -14.98 -5.81 -20.95
C LEU A 426 -14.22 -5.67 -22.26
N GLN A 427 -14.30 -4.49 -22.89
CA GLN A 427 -13.57 -4.13 -24.10
C GLN A 427 -12.04 -4.33 -23.92
N ASP A 428 -11.46 -3.83 -22.82
CA ASP A 428 -10.07 -4.04 -22.45
C ASP A 428 -9.96 -5.22 -21.49
N SER A 429 -9.78 -6.39 -22.05
CA SER A 429 -9.69 -7.64 -21.30
C SER A 429 -8.30 -7.85 -20.72
N TYR A 430 -8.24 -8.13 -19.42
CA TYR A 430 -6.99 -8.41 -18.70
C TYR A 430 -6.63 -9.90 -18.78
N LEU A 431 -5.35 -10.15 -19.09
CA LEU A 431 -4.75 -11.48 -19.06
C LEU A 431 -3.60 -11.51 -18.04
N PHE A 432 -3.54 -12.57 -17.27
CA PHE A 432 -2.49 -12.77 -16.29
C PHE A 432 -1.20 -13.22 -16.95
N SER A 433 -0.07 -12.87 -16.37
CA SER A 433 1.26 -13.31 -16.83
C SER A 433 1.50 -14.77 -16.47
N ARG A 434 0.77 -15.64 -17.14
CA ARG A 434 0.70 -17.10 -16.97
C ARG A 434 0.68 -17.77 -18.33
N THR A 435 0.55 -19.10 -18.37
CA THR A 435 0.31 -19.83 -19.62
C THR A 435 -1.09 -19.60 -20.17
N ILE A 436 -1.35 -19.99 -21.43
CA ILE A 436 -2.69 -19.95 -22.03
C ILE A 436 -3.65 -20.83 -21.23
N ALA A 437 -3.25 -22.08 -20.94
CA ALA A 437 -4.07 -23.02 -20.15
C ALA A 437 -4.40 -22.45 -18.75
N GLU A 438 -3.42 -21.89 -18.05
CA GLU A 438 -3.66 -21.30 -16.72
C GLU A 438 -4.60 -20.10 -16.77
N ASN A 439 -4.56 -19.28 -17.83
CA ASN A 439 -5.52 -18.18 -18.02
C ASN A 439 -6.94 -18.70 -18.26
N ILE A 440 -7.12 -19.82 -18.95
CA ILE A 440 -8.43 -20.46 -19.16
C ILE A 440 -8.94 -21.06 -17.85
N LYS A 441 -8.09 -21.74 -17.08
CA LYS A 441 -8.41 -22.44 -15.82
C LYS A 441 -8.74 -21.53 -14.64
N ILE A 442 -8.56 -20.21 -14.73
CA ILE A 442 -8.74 -19.28 -13.59
C ILE A 442 -10.12 -19.40 -12.94
N LEU A 443 -11.19 -19.54 -13.71
CA LEU A 443 -12.57 -19.64 -13.18
C LEU A 443 -12.92 -21.08 -12.76
N VAL A 444 -12.34 -22.09 -13.43
CA VAL A 444 -12.55 -23.51 -13.17
C VAL A 444 -11.21 -24.23 -13.20
N PRO A 445 -10.49 -24.32 -12.05
CA PRO A 445 -9.17 -24.94 -12.00
C PRO A 445 -9.10 -26.40 -12.47
N GLN A 446 -10.22 -27.11 -12.36
CA GLN A 446 -10.33 -28.56 -12.63
C GLN A 446 -10.85 -28.86 -14.05
N ILE A 447 -11.05 -27.86 -14.92
CA ILE A 447 -11.49 -28.08 -16.31
C ILE A 447 -10.51 -29.00 -17.03
N SER A 448 -11.03 -29.99 -17.73
CA SER A 448 -10.22 -30.98 -18.44
C SER A 448 -9.58 -30.39 -19.70
N TYR A 449 -8.48 -31.01 -20.15
CA TYR A 449 -7.82 -30.58 -21.39
C TYR A 449 -8.70 -30.70 -22.63
N PRO A 450 -9.49 -31.79 -22.83
CA PRO A 450 -10.45 -31.88 -23.94
C PRO A 450 -11.47 -30.74 -23.96
N GLU A 451 -12.03 -30.37 -22.79
CA GLU A 451 -12.99 -29.24 -22.69
C GLU A 451 -12.33 -27.91 -23.06
N ILE A 452 -11.04 -27.70 -22.67
CA ILE A 452 -10.28 -26.51 -23.08
C ILE A 452 -10.16 -26.46 -24.62
N VAL A 453 -9.85 -27.59 -25.25
CA VAL A 453 -9.71 -27.68 -26.71
C VAL A 453 -11.06 -27.43 -27.41
N GLU A 454 -12.14 -28.03 -26.91
CA GLU A 454 -13.49 -27.85 -27.42
C GLU A 454 -13.92 -26.38 -27.38
N LEU A 455 -13.82 -25.74 -26.19
CA LEU A 455 -14.16 -24.31 -26.05
C LEU A 455 -13.23 -23.42 -26.90
N SER A 456 -11.95 -23.74 -26.98
CA SER A 456 -11.02 -22.99 -27.83
C SER A 456 -11.37 -23.12 -29.31
N SER A 457 -11.85 -24.27 -29.74
CA SER A 457 -12.30 -24.51 -31.12
C SER A 457 -13.60 -23.77 -31.39
N PHE A 458 -14.55 -23.77 -30.46
CA PHE A 458 -15.82 -23.05 -30.55
C PHE A 458 -15.60 -21.54 -30.78
N PHE A 459 -14.58 -20.95 -30.12
CA PHE A 459 -14.21 -19.53 -30.27
C PHE A 459 -13.10 -19.31 -31.31
N SER A 460 -12.84 -20.25 -32.22
CA SER A 460 -11.83 -20.15 -33.28
C SER A 460 -10.43 -19.78 -32.75
N PHE A 461 -10.07 -20.23 -31.54
CA PHE A 461 -8.81 -19.93 -30.89
C PHE A 461 -7.82 -21.10 -30.92
N HIS A 462 -8.30 -22.35 -31.01
CA HIS A 462 -7.47 -23.54 -31.00
C HIS A 462 -6.41 -23.55 -32.12
N SER A 463 -6.79 -23.17 -33.33
CA SER A 463 -5.88 -23.08 -34.48
C SER A 463 -4.74 -22.07 -34.29
N ASP A 464 -4.97 -21.02 -33.49
CA ASP A 464 -3.89 -20.10 -33.11
C ASP A 464 -2.94 -20.70 -32.08
N VAL A 465 -3.53 -21.41 -31.08
CA VAL A 465 -2.73 -22.06 -30.04
C VAL A 465 -1.79 -23.10 -30.63
N GLN A 466 -2.22 -23.84 -31.65
CA GLN A 466 -1.38 -24.81 -32.36
C GLN A 466 -0.15 -24.19 -33.05
N LYS A 467 -0.14 -22.89 -33.31
CA LYS A 467 1.01 -22.19 -33.91
C LYS A 467 2.09 -21.82 -32.88
N PHE A 468 1.80 -21.91 -31.58
CA PHE A 468 2.81 -21.68 -30.53
C PHE A 468 3.59 -22.96 -30.27
N ASN A 469 4.89 -22.82 -30.05
CA ASN A 469 5.81 -23.98 -29.85
C ASN A 469 5.35 -24.89 -28.69
N ASP A 470 4.87 -24.30 -27.59
CA ASP A 470 4.44 -25.02 -26.39
C ASP A 470 2.90 -25.15 -26.32
N GLY A 471 2.17 -24.85 -27.41
CA GLY A 471 0.72 -24.92 -27.44
C GLY A 471 0.05 -24.16 -26.28
N TYR A 472 -0.80 -24.83 -25.51
CA TYR A 472 -1.50 -24.26 -24.35
C TYR A 472 -0.58 -23.92 -23.16
N ASP A 473 0.61 -24.48 -23.09
CA ASP A 473 1.60 -24.19 -22.02
C ASP A 473 2.47 -22.98 -22.36
N SER A 474 2.25 -22.35 -23.51
CA SER A 474 2.95 -21.13 -23.92
C SER A 474 2.66 -19.97 -22.95
N LYS A 475 3.73 -19.35 -22.44
CA LYS A 475 3.65 -18.16 -21.57
C LYS A 475 3.36 -16.92 -22.38
N ILE A 476 2.28 -16.21 -22.05
CA ILE A 476 1.81 -15.05 -22.82
C ILE A 476 2.37 -13.70 -22.35
N GLY A 477 3.16 -13.69 -21.27
CA GLY A 477 3.77 -12.48 -20.74
C GLY A 477 2.78 -11.52 -20.06
N ARG A 478 3.28 -10.34 -19.67
CA ARG A 478 2.45 -9.34 -18.97
C ARG A 478 1.33 -8.85 -19.88
N ASN A 479 0.10 -8.95 -19.39
CA ASN A 479 -1.12 -8.58 -20.12
C ASN A 479 -1.20 -9.20 -21.54
N GLY A 480 -0.67 -10.42 -21.71
CA GLY A 480 -0.75 -11.16 -22.97
C GLY A 480 0.04 -10.50 -24.11
N ILE A 481 1.19 -9.87 -23.85
CA ILE A 481 1.98 -9.14 -24.86
C ILE A 481 2.35 -10.00 -26.08
N ALA A 482 2.45 -11.32 -25.89
CA ALA A 482 2.75 -12.27 -26.96
C ALA A 482 1.55 -12.56 -27.90
N LEU A 483 0.34 -12.09 -27.54
CA LEU A 483 -0.88 -12.33 -28.31
C LEU A 483 -1.29 -11.08 -29.08
N SER A 484 -1.86 -11.27 -30.29
CA SER A 484 -2.56 -10.18 -30.99
C SER A 484 -3.82 -9.76 -30.23
N LYS A 485 -4.37 -8.57 -30.51
CA LYS A 485 -5.60 -8.11 -29.86
C LYS A 485 -6.78 -9.08 -30.07
N GLY A 486 -6.94 -9.61 -31.29
CA GLY A 486 -7.99 -10.59 -31.61
C GLY A 486 -7.80 -11.91 -30.86
N GLN A 487 -6.56 -12.41 -30.75
CA GLN A 487 -6.24 -13.59 -29.96
C GLN A 487 -6.54 -13.39 -28.47
N LYS A 488 -6.23 -12.20 -27.92
CA LYS A 488 -6.61 -11.85 -26.54
C LYS A 488 -8.12 -11.89 -26.33
N GLN A 489 -8.89 -11.30 -27.21
CA GLN A 489 -10.36 -11.32 -27.13
C GLN A 489 -10.89 -12.74 -27.17
N ARG A 490 -10.40 -13.58 -28.10
CA ARG A 490 -10.81 -14.98 -28.18
C ARG A 490 -10.45 -15.79 -26.95
N LEU A 491 -9.24 -15.63 -26.41
CA LEU A 491 -8.84 -16.28 -25.15
C LEU A 491 -9.75 -15.89 -23.97
N VAL A 492 -10.17 -14.62 -23.91
CA VAL A 492 -11.09 -14.14 -22.86
C VAL A 492 -12.49 -14.72 -23.04
N LEU A 493 -12.96 -14.89 -24.26
CA LEU A 493 -14.22 -15.58 -24.56
C LEU A 493 -14.17 -17.04 -24.11
N VAL A 494 -13.09 -17.78 -24.45
CA VAL A 494 -12.87 -19.15 -23.98
C VAL A 494 -12.92 -19.19 -22.45
N ARG A 495 -12.16 -18.31 -21.75
CA ARG A 495 -12.15 -18.24 -20.29
C ARG A 495 -13.54 -17.99 -19.70
N ALA A 496 -14.33 -17.08 -20.27
CA ALA A 496 -15.66 -16.77 -19.76
C ALA A 496 -16.62 -17.96 -19.88
N TYR A 497 -16.52 -18.74 -20.96
CA TYR A 497 -17.35 -19.91 -21.21
C TYR A 497 -16.90 -21.18 -20.49
N THR A 498 -15.79 -21.17 -19.76
CA THR A 498 -15.50 -22.26 -18.81
C THR A 498 -16.51 -22.31 -17.66
N LYS A 499 -17.14 -21.17 -17.33
CA LYS A 499 -18.21 -21.06 -16.31
C LYS A 499 -19.28 -20.08 -16.80
N PRO A 500 -20.13 -20.48 -17.76
CA PRO A 500 -21.18 -19.61 -18.28
C PRO A 500 -22.17 -19.25 -17.16
N LYS A 501 -22.73 -18.04 -17.24
CA LYS A 501 -23.68 -17.51 -16.27
C LYS A 501 -25.02 -17.21 -16.92
N PRO A 502 -26.11 -17.12 -16.13
CA PRO A 502 -27.45 -16.83 -16.68
C PRO A 502 -27.55 -15.55 -17.50
N ILE A 503 -26.66 -14.58 -17.25
CA ILE A 503 -26.56 -13.31 -17.98
C ILE A 503 -25.14 -13.15 -18.49
N MET A 504 -24.93 -13.20 -19.80
CA MET A 504 -23.64 -13.00 -20.47
C MET A 504 -23.65 -11.65 -21.18
N ILE A 505 -22.71 -10.79 -20.87
CA ILE A 505 -22.61 -9.43 -21.40
C ILE A 505 -21.26 -9.25 -22.11
N PHE A 506 -21.31 -8.80 -23.37
CA PHE A 506 -20.16 -8.60 -24.24
C PHE A 506 -20.03 -7.11 -24.57
N ASP A 507 -19.12 -6.40 -23.88
CA ASP A 507 -18.87 -4.97 -24.12
C ASP A 507 -17.74 -4.83 -25.16
N ASP A 508 -18.12 -4.63 -26.42
CA ASP A 508 -17.24 -4.48 -27.61
C ASP A 508 -16.15 -5.58 -27.71
N SER A 509 -16.51 -6.78 -27.26
CA SER A 509 -15.58 -7.91 -27.10
C SER A 509 -15.15 -8.55 -28.42
N PHE A 510 -15.65 -8.08 -29.56
CA PHE A 510 -15.40 -8.63 -30.90
C PHE A 510 -14.70 -7.64 -31.83
N SER A 511 -14.40 -6.42 -31.36
CA SER A 511 -13.90 -5.31 -32.21
C SER A 511 -12.54 -5.55 -32.85
N ALA A 512 -11.70 -6.40 -32.24
CA ALA A 512 -10.37 -6.70 -32.74
C ALA A 512 -10.27 -8.10 -33.40
N ILE A 513 -11.39 -8.82 -33.52
CA ILE A 513 -11.45 -10.12 -34.18
C ILE A 513 -11.71 -9.87 -35.66
N ASP A 514 -10.97 -10.59 -36.52
CA ASP A 514 -11.15 -10.54 -37.96
C ASP A 514 -12.58 -10.99 -38.36
N ARG A 515 -13.04 -10.52 -39.51
CA ARG A 515 -14.45 -10.64 -39.95
C ARG A 515 -14.93 -12.08 -40.06
N ILE A 516 -14.07 -13.00 -40.50
CA ILE A 516 -14.45 -14.42 -40.69
C ILE A 516 -14.66 -15.08 -39.34
N ASN A 517 -13.65 -14.97 -38.44
CA ASN A 517 -13.76 -15.52 -37.11
C ASN A 517 -14.89 -14.87 -36.30
N LYS A 518 -15.06 -13.55 -36.42
CA LYS A 518 -16.17 -12.83 -35.77
C LYS A 518 -17.53 -13.36 -36.18
N LYS A 519 -17.76 -13.56 -37.49
CA LYS A 519 -19.01 -14.12 -38.00
C LYS A 519 -19.24 -15.53 -37.44
N ASN A 520 -18.27 -16.41 -37.52
CA ASN A 520 -18.35 -17.78 -37.00
C ASN A 520 -18.65 -17.81 -35.50
N ILE A 521 -17.94 -17.01 -34.70
CA ILE A 521 -18.15 -16.94 -33.25
C ILE A 521 -19.55 -16.40 -32.93
N LEU A 522 -19.99 -15.35 -33.60
CA LEU A 522 -21.33 -14.79 -33.38
C LEU A 522 -22.44 -15.77 -33.78
N ASP A 523 -22.32 -16.44 -34.92
CA ASP A 523 -23.31 -17.42 -35.37
C ASP A 523 -23.36 -18.62 -34.40
N ASN A 524 -22.18 -19.09 -33.89
CA ASN A 524 -22.12 -20.12 -32.85
C ASN A 524 -22.77 -19.65 -31.53
N LEU A 525 -22.51 -18.40 -31.09
CA LEU A 525 -23.08 -17.86 -29.85
C LEU A 525 -24.58 -17.63 -29.94
N LEU A 526 -25.07 -17.18 -31.10
CA LEU A 526 -26.49 -16.94 -31.34
C LEU A 526 -27.27 -18.23 -31.53
N SER A 527 -26.65 -19.31 -31.99
CA SER A 527 -27.29 -20.63 -32.08
C SER A 527 -27.24 -21.45 -30.80
N LEU A 528 -26.37 -21.07 -29.84
CA LEU A 528 -26.16 -21.81 -28.59
C LEU A 528 -27.37 -21.67 -27.65
N GLU A 529 -28.03 -22.81 -27.34
CA GLU A 529 -29.12 -22.92 -26.37
C GLU A 529 -28.60 -23.31 -24.97
N ASP A 530 -27.96 -22.37 -24.31
CA ASP A 530 -27.33 -22.57 -22.98
C ASP A 530 -28.11 -21.92 -21.81
N ASN A 531 -29.37 -21.59 -22.04
CA ASN A 531 -30.27 -20.93 -21.08
C ASN A 531 -29.74 -19.59 -20.56
N SER A 532 -28.80 -18.93 -21.25
CA SER A 532 -28.27 -17.63 -20.91
C SER A 532 -28.85 -16.50 -21.73
N SER A 533 -29.19 -15.37 -21.11
CA SER A 533 -29.45 -14.13 -21.81
C SER A 533 -28.13 -13.54 -22.31
N LYS A 534 -28.04 -13.23 -23.60
CA LYS A 534 -26.82 -12.72 -24.23
C LYS A 534 -26.99 -11.26 -24.64
N ILE A 535 -26.25 -10.36 -23.99
CA ILE A 535 -26.34 -8.91 -24.22
C ILE A 535 -25.04 -8.45 -24.88
N PHE A 536 -25.16 -7.95 -26.12
CA PHE A 536 -24.03 -7.48 -26.90
C PHE A 536 -24.04 -5.95 -26.96
N ILE A 537 -22.94 -5.33 -26.60
CA ILE A 537 -22.65 -3.94 -26.96
C ILE A 537 -21.68 -3.95 -28.13
N THR A 538 -22.04 -3.29 -29.20
CA THR A 538 -21.18 -3.15 -30.37
C THR A 538 -21.49 -1.87 -31.12
N HIS A 539 -20.54 -1.43 -31.91
CA HIS A 539 -20.74 -0.40 -32.91
C HIS A 539 -21.26 -0.93 -34.25
N ASP A 540 -21.27 -2.27 -34.44
CA ASP A 540 -21.69 -2.95 -35.67
C ASP A 540 -23.20 -3.12 -35.67
N ILE A 541 -23.92 -2.04 -35.98
CA ILE A 541 -25.39 -2.03 -36.02
C ILE A 541 -25.97 -2.92 -37.11
N GLU A 542 -25.18 -3.27 -38.13
CA GLU A 542 -25.57 -4.22 -39.20
C GLU A 542 -25.96 -5.60 -38.66
N LEU A 543 -25.50 -5.94 -37.47
CA LEU A 543 -25.85 -7.19 -36.80
C LEU A 543 -27.23 -7.15 -36.14
N ALA A 544 -27.84 -5.97 -35.99
CA ALA A 544 -29.08 -5.78 -35.25
C ALA A 544 -30.24 -6.67 -35.70
N PRO A 545 -30.45 -6.98 -37.02
CA PRO A 545 -31.52 -7.88 -37.47
C PRO A 545 -31.41 -9.32 -36.96
N LYS A 546 -30.22 -9.76 -36.46
CA LYS A 546 -29.99 -11.12 -35.94
C LYS A 546 -30.41 -11.28 -34.47
N PHE A 547 -30.84 -10.21 -33.82
CA PHE A 547 -31.13 -10.19 -32.38
C PHE A 547 -32.64 -10.11 -32.11
N ASP A 548 -33.07 -10.74 -31.01
CA ASP A 548 -34.48 -10.76 -30.61
C ASP A 548 -34.99 -9.37 -30.22
N LYS A 549 -34.07 -8.55 -29.64
CA LYS A 549 -34.37 -7.20 -29.18
C LYS A 549 -33.16 -6.26 -29.35
N ILE A 550 -33.45 -5.03 -29.69
CA ILE A 550 -32.48 -3.94 -29.79
C ILE A 550 -32.79 -2.90 -28.73
N ILE A 551 -31.74 -2.42 -28.05
CA ILE A 551 -31.80 -1.26 -27.16
C ILE A 551 -30.94 -0.17 -27.80
N TYR A 552 -31.60 0.86 -28.31
CA TYR A 552 -30.94 2.02 -28.92
C TYR A 552 -30.78 3.13 -27.91
N LEU A 553 -29.53 3.47 -27.60
CA LEU A 553 -29.16 4.57 -26.68
C LEU A 553 -28.84 5.83 -27.50
N ASN A 554 -29.60 6.89 -27.25
CA ASN A 554 -29.37 8.19 -27.86
C ASN A 554 -29.56 9.31 -26.84
N LYS A 555 -28.56 10.19 -26.72
CA LYS A 555 -28.56 11.37 -25.81
C LYS A 555 -29.03 11.03 -24.38
N GLY A 556 -28.58 9.91 -23.83
CA GLY A 556 -28.91 9.49 -22.48
C GLY A 556 -30.27 8.83 -22.29
N GLN A 557 -31.06 8.60 -23.35
CA GLN A 557 -32.33 7.89 -23.33
C GLN A 557 -32.23 6.56 -24.07
N ALA A 558 -33.11 5.61 -23.73
CA ALA A 558 -33.18 4.30 -24.37
C ALA A 558 -34.50 4.10 -25.08
N LEU A 559 -34.44 3.61 -26.33
CA LEU A 559 -35.56 3.04 -27.05
C LEU A 559 -35.33 1.55 -27.20
N SER A 560 -36.35 0.74 -27.01
CA SER A 560 -36.23 -0.72 -27.13
C SER A 560 -37.32 -1.29 -28.00
N GLY A 561 -36.98 -2.24 -28.87
CA GLY A 561 -37.93 -2.90 -29.77
C GLY A 561 -37.23 -3.87 -30.71
N LYS A 562 -37.97 -4.44 -31.67
CA LYS A 562 -37.41 -5.21 -32.77
C LYS A 562 -36.82 -4.27 -33.84
N HIS A 563 -35.96 -4.80 -34.70
CA HIS A 563 -35.32 -4.03 -35.76
C HIS A 563 -36.32 -3.25 -36.62
N GLU A 564 -37.38 -3.94 -37.09
CA GLU A 564 -38.42 -3.35 -37.92
C GLU A 564 -39.19 -2.23 -37.24
N GLU A 565 -39.42 -2.34 -35.93
CA GLU A 565 -40.08 -1.30 -35.11
C GLU A 565 -39.21 -0.05 -34.97
N LEU A 566 -37.92 -0.26 -34.75
CA LEU A 566 -36.98 0.84 -34.55
C LEU A 566 -36.60 1.57 -35.84
N LEU A 567 -36.76 0.95 -37.01
CA LEU A 567 -36.61 1.62 -38.31
C LEU A 567 -37.57 2.80 -38.51
N ASN A 568 -38.71 2.85 -37.78
CA ASN A 568 -39.59 3.99 -37.74
C ASN A 568 -39.02 5.20 -36.98
N ASN A 569 -37.96 5.03 -36.22
CA ASN A 569 -37.28 6.12 -35.56
C ASN A 569 -36.18 6.67 -36.49
N GLU A 570 -36.28 7.94 -36.87
CA GLU A 570 -35.36 8.60 -37.80
C GLU A 570 -33.90 8.51 -37.38
N ASN A 571 -33.61 8.69 -36.09
CA ASN A 571 -32.23 8.65 -35.58
C ASN A 571 -31.63 7.25 -35.66
N TYR A 572 -32.41 6.22 -35.33
CA TYR A 572 -31.95 4.83 -35.44
C TYR A 572 -31.76 4.44 -36.91
N LYS A 573 -32.73 4.78 -37.78
CA LYS A 573 -32.67 4.53 -39.20
C LYS A 573 -31.43 5.16 -39.83
N LYS A 574 -31.19 6.44 -39.55
CA LYS A 574 -29.99 7.15 -40.02
C LYS A 574 -28.70 6.50 -39.55
N LEU A 575 -28.64 6.06 -38.28
CA LEU A 575 -27.47 5.36 -37.73
C LEU A 575 -27.26 4.02 -38.46
N TYR A 576 -28.31 3.30 -38.77
CA TYR A 576 -28.26 2.01 -39.48
C TYR A 576 -27.78 2.19 -40.92
N GLU A 577 -28.37 3.14 -41.68
CA GLU A 577 -28.02 3.43 -43.08
C GLU A 577 -26.57 3.89 -43.19
N LEU A 578 -26.11 4.81 -42.36
CA LEU A 578 -24.72 5.30 -42.35
C LEU A 578 -23.68 4.19 -42.08
N ASN A 579 -24.04 3.14 -41.38
CA ASN A 579 -23.13 2.02 -41.15
C ASN A 579 -23.18 0.99 -42.29
N LEU A 580 -24.30 0.86 -42.98
CA LEU A 580 -24.40 0.02 -44.20
C LEU A 580 -23.55 0.62 -45.33
N ASP A 581 -23.58 1.95 -45.52
CA ASP A 581 -22.78 2.63 -46.52
C ASP A 581 -21.28 2.43 -46.31
N LYS A 582 -20.82 2.49 -45.06
CA LYS A 582 -19.42 2.20 -44.72
C LYS A 582 -18.99 0.76 -45.03
N VAL A 583 -19.90 -0.20 -44.87
CA VAL A 583 -19.63 -1.59 -45.20
C VAL A 583 -19.59 -1.79 -46.73
N GLY A 584 -20.36 -1.02 -47.50
CA GLY A 584 -20.33 -1.02 -48.98
C GLY A 584 -19.02 -0.44 -49.56
N GLU A 585 -18.46 0.60 -48.96
CA GLU A 585 -17.20 1.22 -49.40
C GLU A 585 -15.96 0.36 -49.08
N GLU A 586 -15.99 -0.52 -48.10
CA GLU A 586 -14.90 -1.50 -47.83
C GLU A 586 -14.88 -2.68 -48.83
N TYR A 587 -15.83 -2.75 -49.77
CA TYR A 587 -15.92 -3.78 -50.80
C TYR A 587 -15.48 -3.32 -52.20
N VAL A 588 -15.08 -2.05 -52.36
CA VAL A 588 -14.49 -1.49 -53.58
C VAL A 588 -13.03 -1.19 -53.34
#